data_e38183e7e9cb2574162752b1f499886f
#
_entry.id   e38183e7e9cb2574162752b1f499886f
#
_cell.length_a   1.000
_cell.length_b   1.000
_cell.length_c   1.000
_cell.angle_alpha   90.00
_cell.angle_beta   90.00
_cell.angle_gamma   90.00
#
_symmetry.space_group_name_H-M   'P 1'
#
loop_
_entity.id
_entity.type
_entity.pdbx_description
1 polymer ?
#
loop_
_entity_poly.entity_id
_entity_poly.type
_entity_poly.pdbx_seq_one_letter_code
_entity_poly.pdbx_strand_id
1 'polypeptide(L)'
;MTLRERAVVFKALGHPARLAVVERLAKGECCVCELLEGTEFRKLSAPTLSQHLLVLKSAGVITDEKRGKKIFYQLRMPCVAEISLCVGTCETKSPS
;
A
#
# COMPACT_ATOMS: atom_id res chain seq x y z
N MET A 1 11.18 -2.64 16.52
CA MET A 1 9.72 -2.41 16.64
C MET A 1 9.10 -3.33 17.69
N THR A 2 8.23 -2.77 18.51
CA THR A 2 7.44 -3.55 19.46
C THR A 2 6.38 -4.39 18.74
N LEU A 3 5.78 -5.34 19.45
CA LEU A 3 4.66 -6.10 18.89
C LEU A 3 3.49 -5.16 18.53
N ARG A 4 3.26 -4.14 19.35
CA ARG A 4 2.19 -3.17 19.10
C ARG A 4 2.44 -2.39 17.80
N GLU A 5 3.66 -1.94 17.59
CA GLU A 5 4.04 -1.23 16.38
C GLU A 5 3.92 -2.12 15.15
N ARG A 6 4.34 -3.38 15.27
CA ARG A 6 4.18 -4.35 14.18
C ARG A 6 2.71 -4.61 13.87
N ALA A 7 1.88 -4.68 14.90
CA ALA A 7 0.45 -4.87 14.71
C ALA A 7 -0.18 -3.70 13.94
N VAL A 8 0.28 -2.49 14.18
CA VAL A 8 -0.18 -1.30 13.43
C VAL A 8 0.12 -1.45 11.95
N VAL A 9 1.31 -1.97 11.62
CA VAL A 9 1.68 -2.22 10.21
C VAL A 9 0.72 -3.24 9.57
N PHE A 10 0.50 -4.37 10.24
CA PHE A 10 -0.40 -5.39 9.70
C PHE A 10 -1.84 -4.89 9.56
N LYS A 11 -2.29 -4.09 10.51
CA LYS A 11 -3.62 -3.49 10.42
C LYS A 11 -3.73 -2.55 9.22
N ALA A 12 -2.69 -1.78 8.96
CA ALA A 12 -2.65 -0.88 7.81
C ALA A 12 -2.68 -1.65 6.50
N LEU A 13 -2.13 -2.86 6.46
CA LEU A 13 -2.13 -3.71 5.27
C LEU A 13 -3.46 -4.43 5.05
N GLY A 14 -4.35 -4.43 6.03
CA GLY A 14 -5.57 -5.24 6.01
C GLY A 14 -6.71 -4.66 5.17
N HIS A 15 -6.41 -4.19 3.97
CA HIS A 15 -7.42 -3.67 3.04
C HIS A 15 -6.93 -3.89 1.61
N PRO A 16 -7.79 -4.40 0.70
CA PRO A 16 -7.36 -4.69 -0.68
C PRO A 16 -6.70 -3.52 -1.38
N ALA A 17 -7.24 -2.32 -1.26
CA ALA A 17 -6.65 -1.14 -1.90
C ALA A 17 -5.27 -0.83 -1.35
N ARG A 18 -5.05 -1.03 -0.05
CA ARG A 18 -3.76 -0.77 0.57
C ARG A 18 -2.71 -1.79 0.16
N LEU A 19 -3.09 -3.06 0.05
CA LEU A 19 -2.20 -4.08 -0.48
C LEU A 19 -1.81 -3.77 -1.93
N ALA A 20 -2.78 -3.33 -2.74
CA ALA A 20 -2.52 -2.95 -4.12
C ALA A 20 -1.54 -1.77 -4.21
N VAL A 21 -1.68 -0.78 -3.32
CA VAL A 21 -0.74 0.34 -3.26
C VAL A 21 0.67 -0.15 -2.96
N VAL A 22 0.81 -1.00 -1.94
CA VAL A 22 2.12 -1.54 -1.55
C VAL A 22 2.76 -2.30 -2.71
N GLU A 23 2.00 -3.15 -3.38
CA GLU A 23 2.52 -3.93 -4.50
C GLU A 23 2.90 -3.05 -5.69
N ARG A 24 2.11 -2.00 -5.93
CA ARG A 24 2.45 -1.04 -6.99
C ARG A 24 3.73 -0.26 -6.67
N LEU A 25 3.86 0.21 -5.43
CA LEU A 25 5.04 0.98 -5.01
C LEU A 25 6.30 0.12 -4.92
N ALA A 26 6.14 -1.19 -4.79
CA ALA A 26 7.28 -2.11 -4.85
C ALA A 26 7.96 -2.08 -6.23
N LYS A 27 7.25 -1.66 -7.26
CA LYS A 27 7.78 -1.55 -8.61
C LYS A 27 8.47 -0.20 -8.86
N GLY A 28 8.26 0.76 -7.97
CA GLY A 28 8.85 2.08 -8.07
C GLY A 28 7.92 3.15 -7.54
N GLU A 29 8.48 4.31 -7.26
CA GLU A 29 7.68 5.43 -6.77
C GLU A 29 6.62 5.87 -7.79
N CYS A 30 5.54 6.44 -7.30
CA CYS A 30 4.55 7.04 -8.17
C CYS A 30 3.70 8.08 -7.42
N CYS A 31 3.04 8.92 -8.17
CA CYS A 31 2.12 9.91 -7.63
C CYS A 31 0.69 9.37 -7.63
N VAL A 32 -0.23 10.10 -6.97
CA VAL A 32 -1.64 9.69 -6.89
C VAL A 32 -2.25 9.55 -8.28
N CYS A 33 -1.94 10.45 -9.21
CA CYS A 33 -2.50 10.39 -10.55
C CYS A 33 -2.09 9.10 -11.27
N GLU A 34 -0.85 8.64 -11.08
CA GLU A 34 -0.39 7.39 -11.65
C GLU A 34 -1.06 6.18 -10.99
N LEU A 35 -1.25 6.25 -9.66
CA LEU A 35 -1.96 5.19 -8.95
C LEU A 35 -3.39 5.04 -9.47
N LEU A 36 -4.08 6.14 -9.67
CA LEU A 36 -5.47 6.11 -10.14
C LEU A 36 -5.63 5.53 -11.55
N GLU A 37 -4.56 5.51 -12.34
CA GLU A 37 -4.57 4.89 -13.66
C GLU A 37 -4.55 3.36 -13.59
N GLY A 38 -4.15 2.80 -12.46
CA GLY A 38 -4.11 1.34 -12.27
C GLY A 38 -5.52 0.74 -12.22
N THR A 39 -5.64 -0.48 -12.74
CA THR A 39 -6.93 -1.17 -12.80
C THR A 39 -7.52 -1.41 -11.42
N GLU A 40 -6.68 -1.65 -10.43
CA GLU A 40 -7.09 -1.90 -9.05
C GLU A 40 -7.74 -0.68 -8.42
N PHE A 41 -7.48 0.51 -8.96
CA PHE A 41 -7.92 1.77 -8.38
C PHE A 41 -9.01 2.48 -9.16
N ARG A 42 -9.51 1.88 -10.23
CA ARG A 42 -10.50 2.50 -11.13
C ARG A 42 -11.76 2.99 -10.44
N LYS A 43 -12.18 2.27 -9.39
CA LYS A 43 -13.42 2.60 -8.68
C LYS A 43 -13.20 3.53 -7.50
N LEU A 44 -11.95 3.91 -7.25
CA LEU A 44 -11.64 4.79 -6.13
C LEU A 44 -11.57 6.23 -6.61
N SER A 45 -12.11 7.13 -5.78
CA SER A 45 -11.89 8.55 -5.99
C SER A 45 -10.52 8.93 -5.45
N ALA A 46 -9.98 10.06 -5.90
CA ALA A 46 -8.71 10.55 -5.37
C ALA A 46 -8.76 10.78 -3.85
N PRO A 47 -9.83 11.37 -3.28
CA PRO A 47 -9.91 11.50 -1.82
C PRO A 47 -9.88 10.16 -1.08
N THR A 48 -10.57 9.15 -1.60
CA THR A 48 -10.58 7.82 -0.97
C THR A 48 -9.19 7.19 -1.00
N LEU A 49 -8.52 7.26 -2.15
CA LEU A 49 -7.15 6.75 -2.27
C LEU A 49 -6.22 7.49 -1.32
N SER A 50 -6.37 8.81 -1.19
CA SER A 50 -5.56 9.61 -0.27
C SER A 50 -5.73 9.16 1.18
N GLN A 51 -6.93 8.74 1.58
CA GLN A 51 -7.17 8.21 2.92
C GLN A 51 -6.36 6.92 3.14
N HIS A 52 -6.35 6.04 2.15
CA HIS A 52 -5.57 4.80 2.23
C HIS A 52 -4.07 5.10 2.30
N LEU A 53 -3.61 6.06 1.52
CA LEU A 53 -2.20 6.48 1.55
C LEU A 53 -1.84 7.05 2.92
N LEU A 54 -2.73 7.83 3.53
CA LEU A 54 -2.50 8.39 4.85
C LEU A 54 -2.36 7.31 5.91
N VAL A 55 -3.21 6.28 5.87
CA VAL A 55 -3.12 5.15 6.80
C VAL A 55 -1.77 4.44 6.67
N LEU A 56 -1.35 4.15 5.44
CA LEU A 56 -0.07 3.50 5.19
C LEU A 56 1.11 4.36 5.64
N LYS A 57 1.04 5.65 5.37
CA LYS A 57 2.08 6.59 5.76
C LYS A 57 2.18 6.70 7.29
N SER A 58 1.05 6.79 7.97
CA SER A 58 1.00 6.88 9.43
C SER A 58 1.57 5.63 10.10
N ALA A 59 1.42 4.47 9.47
CA ALA A 59 1.99 3.23 9.97
C ALA A 59 3.48 3.06 9.61
N GLY A 60 4.05 3.98 8.84
CA GLY A 60 5.45 3.92 8.45
C GLY A 60 5.74 2.99 7.28
N VAL A 61 4.71 2.51 6.60
CA VAL A 61 4.86 1.59 5.46
C VAL A 61 5.35 2.31 4.22
N ILE A 62 4.88 3.54 4.01
CA ILE A 62 5.26 4.35 2.86
C ILE A 62 5.72 5.73 3.33
N THR A 63 6.45 6.41 2.46
CA THR A 63 6.83 7.81 2.65
C THR A 63 6.37 8.61 1.44
N ASP A 64 6.36 9.91 1.56
CA ASP A 64 6.04 10.79 0.45
C ASP A 64 7.09 11.88 0.31
N GLU A 65 7.15 12.44 -0.90
CA GLU A 65 8.04 13.54 -1.21
C GLU A 65 7.34 14.46 -2.19
N LYS A 66 7.26 15.73 -1.86
CA LYS A 66 6.69 16.72 -2.77
C LYS A 66 7.74 17.17 -3.76
N ARG A 67 7.42 17.08 -5.06
CA ARG A 67 8.27 17.54 -6.15
C ARG A 67 7.42 18.43 -7.05
N GLY A 68 7.67 19.74 -6.98
CA GLY A 68 6.85 20.71 -7.69
C GLY A 68 5.41 20.66 -7.19
N LYS A 69 4.47 20.41 -8.10
CA LYS A 69 3.03 20.33 -7.77
C LYS A 69 2.55 18.90 -7.48
N LYS A 70 3.44 17.91 -7.57
CA LYS A 70 3.07 16.52 -7.38
C LYS A 70 3.69 15.96 -6.11
N ILE A 71 3.01 15.00 -5.52
CA ILE A 71 3.51 14.23 -4.38
C ILE A 71 3.77 12.83 -4.86
N PHE A 72 5.02 12.36 -4.68
CA PHE A 72 5.42 11.01 -5.03
C PHE A 72 5.49 10.17 -3.77
N TYR A 73 4.95 8.97 -3.85
CA TYR A 73 4.95 8.01 -2.76
C TYR A 73 5.97 6.92 -3.01
N GLN A 74 6.63 6.48 -1.96
CA GLN A 74 7.67 5.47 -2.02
C GLN A 74 7.43 4.42 -0.94
N LEU A 75 7.72 3.17 -1.26
CA LEU A 75 7.64 2.09 -0.29
C LEU A 75 8.85 2.15 0.65
N ARG A 76 8.59 2.31 1.94
CA ARG A 76 9.64 2.35 2.95
C ARG A 76 9.97 0.97 3.51
N MET A 77 9.00 0.07 3.53
CA MET A 77 9.16 -1.29 4.04
C MET A 77 8.98 -2.30 2.91
N PRO A 78 10.04 -2.60 2.14
CA PRO A 78 9.92 -3.56 1.03
C PRO A 78 9.41 -4.93 1.45
N CYS A 79 9.70 -5.36 2.68
CA CYS A 79 9.25 -6.64 3.20
C CYS A 79 7.72 -6.79 3.20
N VAL A 80 6.96 -5.70 3.30
CA VAL A 80 5.49 -5.82 3.31
C VAL A 80 4.96 -6.25 1.95
N ALA A 81 5.61 -5.84 0.87
CA ALA A 81 5.26 -6.33 -0.47
C ALA A 81 5.58 -7.82 -0.61
N GLU A 82 6.70 -8.26 -0.06
CA GLU A 82 7.06 -9.66 -0.05
C GLU A 82 6.06 -10.49 0.73
N ILE A 83 5.62 -10.01 1.89
CA ILE A 83 4.60 -10.68 2.69
C ILE A 83 3.29 -10.77 1.92
N SER A 84 2.86 -9.69 1.30
CA SER A 84 1.62 -9.65 0.52
C SER A 84 1.66 -10.67 -0.61
N LEU A 85 2.75 -10.69 -1.37
CA LEU A 85 2.92 -11.65 -2.47
C LEU A 85 3.01 -13.07 -1.95
N CYS A 86 3.70 -13.29 -0.84
CA CYS A 86 3.80 -14.61 -0.22
C CYS A 86 2.43 -15.14 0.16
N VAL A 87 1.61 -14.32 0.81
CA VAL A 87 0.23 -14.71 1.16
C VAL A 87 -0.57 -15.03 -0.09
N GLY A 88 -0.38 -14.23 -1.14
CA GLY A 88 -1.08 -14.44 -2.41
C GLY A 88 -0.71 -15.72 -3.12
N THR A 89 0.48 -16.27 -2.87
CA THR A 89 0.92 -17.53 -3.46
C THR A 89 0.56 -18.74 -2.60
N CYS A 90 0.15 -18.52 -1.36
CA CYS A 90 -0.31 -19.60 -0.49
C CYS A 90 -1.66 -20.08 -1.00
N GLU A 91 -1.65 -21.20 -1.68
CA GLU A 91 -2.91 -21.83 -2.09
C GLU A 91 -3.54 -22.48 -0.88
N THR A 92 -4.30 -21.69 -0.15
CA THR A 92 -5.24 -22.29 0.77
C THR A 92 -6.39 -22.80 -0.08
N LYS A 93 -6.41 -24.07 -0.32
CA LYS A 93 -7.65 -24.67 -0.76
C LYS A 93 -8.61 -24.46 0.40
N SER A 94 -9.41 -23.43 0.27
CA SER A 94 -10.49 -23.22 1.19
C SER A 94 -11.28 -24.51 1.28
N PRO A 95 -11.51 -25.04 2.46
CA PRO A 95 -12.31 -26.24 2.62
C PRO A 95 -13.79 -26.02 2.31
N SER A 96 -14.15 -24.86 1.94
CA SER A 96 -15.53 -24.58 1.53
C SER A 96 -15.72 -24.88 0.08
#